data_60a34eb89d8927fb7bb8ed76201728d1
#
_entry.id   60a34eb89d8927fb7bb8ed76201728d1
#
_cell.length_a   1.000
_cell.length_b   1.000
_cell.length_c   1.000
_cell.angle_alpha   90.00
_cell.angle_beta   90.00
_cell.angle_gamma   90.00
#
_symmetry.space_group_name_H-M   'P 1'
#
loop_
_entity.id
_entity.type
_entity.pdbx_description
1 polymer ?
#
loop_
_entity_poly.entity_id
_entity_poly.type
_entity_poly.pdbx_seq_one_letter_code
_entity_poly.pdbx_strand_id
1 'polypeptide(L)'
;YDDGEVYVNPNKKIGLISQIPKFPFGYTVEDVLRSAYTDIMAVKRKMEALEKAMMAGASAEQLREYDNLTNRFQSGGGYEMDVEVDKICNGLGITPEQRKQEFDSLSGGEKTRVNLARLLLEKTDILLLDEPTNHLDLNSVEWLEGYINTFKGTVLAISHDRYFIDQVADRVI
;
A
#
# COMPACT_ATOMS: atom_id res chain seq x y z
N TYR A 1 15.69 22.97 10.80
CA TYR A 1 14.89 23.02 12.04
C TYR A 1 15.45 21.97 12.96
N ASP A 2 16.14 22.43 13.99
CA ASP A 2 16.81 21.54 14.95
C ASP A 2 15.91 21.27 16.18
N ASP A 3 14.68 21.81 16.19
CA ASP A 3 13.73 21.63 17.29
C ASP A 3 12.28 21.82 16.81
N GLY A 4 11.35 21.00 17.31
CA GLY A 4 9.93 21.08 16.97
C GLY A 4 9.16 19.86 17.44
N GLU A 5 7.89 20.05 17.78
CA GLU A 5 6.98 18.97 18.11
C GLU A 5 6.05 18.69 16.93
N VAL A 6 5.95 17.42 16.53
CA VAL A 6 4.97 16.97 15.54
C VAL A 6 3.85 16.26 16.24
N TYR A 7 2.64 16.82 16.17
CA TYR A 7 1.45 16.20 16.72
C TYR A 7 0.63 15.52 15.59
N VAL A 8 0.47 14.22 15.69
CA VAL A 8 -0.34 13.44 14.74
C VAL A 8 -1.53 12.85 15.48
N ASN A 9 -2.73 12.98 14.89
CA ASN A 9 -3.90 12.34 15.44
C ASN A 9 -3.69 10.80 15.44
N PRO A 10 -3.79 10.12 16.62
CA PRO A 10 -3.50 8.68 16.75
C PRO A 10 -4.43 7.78 15.92
N ASN A 11 -5.57 8.31 15.46
CA ASN A 11 -6.50 7.57 14.61
C ASN A 11 -6.17 7.69 13.10
N LYS A 12 -5.09 8.41 12.73
CA LYS A 12 -4.66 8.59 11.34
C LYS A 12 -3.49 7.70 11.00
N LYS A 13 -3.60 6.97 9.90
CA LYS A 13 -2.53 6.12 9.38
C LYS A 13 -1.61 6.94 8.49
N ILE A 14 -0.32 6.97 8.83
CA ILE A 14 0.72 7.65 8.05
C ILE A 14 1.48 6.59 7.24
N GLY A 15 1.69 6.88 5.97
CA GLY A 15 2.59 6.15 5.10
C GLY A 15 3.82 7.01 4.79
N LEU A 16 5.01 6.47 4.97
CA LEU A 16 6.28 7.16 4.76
C LEU A 16 7.17 6.39 3.80
N ILE A 17 7.64 7.07 2.74
CA ILE A 17 8.71 6.58 1.88
C ILE A 17 10.04 7.20 2.34
N SER A 18 10.67 6.67 3.35
CA SER A 18 12.04 7.10 3.70
C SER A 18 13.01 5.94 3.78
N GLN A 19 12.52 4.75 4.05
CA GLN A 19 13.36 3.55 4.17
C GLN A 19 12.60 2.34 3.61
N ILE A 20 13.32 1.52 2.85
CA ILE A 20 12.81 0.23 2.41
C ILE A 20 12.80 -0.70 3.63
N PRO A 21 11.64 -1.21 4.07
CA PRO A 21 11.57 -2.16 5.17
C PRO A 21 12.38 -3.42 4.85
N LYS A 22 12.91 -4.06 5.89
CA LYS A 22 13.51 -5.37 5.74
C LYS A 22 12.39 -6.41 5.66
N PHE A 23 12.39 -7.18 4.58
CA PHE A 23 11.48 -8.30 4.40
C PHE A 23 12.19 -9.62 4.74
N PRO A 24 11.45 -10.68 5.07
CA PRO A 24 12.02 -12.00 5.25
C PRO A 24 12.73 -12.47 3.98
N PHE A 25 13.83 -13.23 4.16
CA PHE A 25 14.58 -13.81 3.05
C PHE A 25 13.67 -14.68 2.16
N GLY A 26 13.84 -14.58 0.85
CA GLY A 26 13.05 -15.32 -0.14
C GLY A 26 11.69 -14.72 -0.46
N TYR A 27 11.32 -13.56 0.12
CA TYR A 27 10.11 -12.85 -0.30
C TYR A 27 10.21 -12.44 -1.76
N THR A 28 9.17 -12.77 -2.53
CA THR A 28 8.98 -12.24 -3.87
C THR A 28 8.46 -10.81 -3.82
N VAL A 29 8.56 -10.10 -4.95
CA VAL A 29 7.93 -8.78 -5.10
C VAL A 29 6.42 -8.86 -4.80
N GLU A 30 5.74 -9.92 -5.22
CA GLU A 30 4.33 -10.16 -4.90
C GLU A 30 4.08 -10.25 -3.40
N ASP A 31 4.94 -10.96 -2.64
CA ASP A 31 4.82 -11.07 -1.19
C ASP A 31 5.00 -9.70 -0.51
N VAL A 32 5.94 -8.89 -1.02
CA VAL A 32 6.17 -7.53 -0.53
C VAL A 32 4.94 -6.65 -0.77
N LEU A 33 4.37 -6.68 -1.97
CA LEU A 33 3.15 -5.90 -2.29
C LEU A 33 1.98 -6.33 -1.39
N ARG A 34 1.76 -7.64 -1.23
CA ARG A 34 0.68 -8.19 -0.40
C ARG A 34 0.87 -7.94 1.09
N SER A 35 2.09 -7.64 1.54
CA SER A 35 2.35 -7.27 2.93
C SER A 35 1.60 -6.00 3.37
N ALA A 36 1.21 -5.13 2.42
CA ALA A 36 0.34 -3.98 2.66
C ALA A 36 -1.04 -4.38 3.23
N TYR A 37 -1.47 -5.61 2.97
CA TYR A 37 -2.77 -6.16 3.38
C TYR A 37 -2.69 -7.13 4.55
N THR A 38 -1.61 -7.10 5.35
CA THR A 38 -1.37 -8.07 6.44
C THR A 38 -2.57 -8.20 7.38
N ASP A 39 -3.19 -7.07 7.77
CA ASP A 39 -4.35 -7.05 8.67
C ASP A 39 -5.59 -7.69 8.02
N ILE A 40 -5.83 -7.39 6.75
CA ILE A 40 -6.95 -7.93 5.98
C ILE A 40 -6.76 -9.42 5.70
N MET A 41 -5.54 -9.84 5.42
CA MET A 41 -5.20 -11.26 5.26
C MET A 41 -5.35 -12.04 6.59
N ALA A 42 -5.11 -11.41 7.74
CA ALA A 42 -5.40 -12.00 9.03
C ALA A 42 -6.91 -12.18 9.26
N VAL A 43 -7.73 -11.21 8.84
CA VAL A 43 -9.20 -11.32 8.85
C VAL A 43 -9.66 -12.48 7.97
N LYS A 44 -9.14 -12.57 6.73
CA LYS A 44 -9.46 -13.67 5.79
C LYS A 44 -9.18 -15.04 6.39
N ARG A 45 -8.00 -15.23 6.99
CA ARG A 45 -7.65 -16.49 7.66
C ARG A 45 -8.61 -16.87 8.79
N LYS A 46 -9.09 -15.88 9.56
CA LYS A 46 -10.09 -16.12 10.60
C LYS A 46 -11.44 -16.53 10.00
N MET A 47 -11.87 -15.89 8.92
CA MET A 47 -13.08 -16.27 8.19
C MET A 47 -13.02 -17.71 7.70
N GLU A 48 -11.93 -18.10 7.02
CA GLU A 48 -11.70 -19.46 6.51
C GLU A 48 -11.67 -20.52 7.63
N ALA A 49 -11.07 -20.18 8.78
CA ALA A 49 -11.06 -21.06 9.95
C ALA A 49 -12.46 -21.24 10.53
N LEU A 50 -13.24 -20.15 10.60
CA LEU A 50 -14.60 -20.17 11.11
C LEU A 50 -15.56 -20.92 10.16
N GLU A 51 -15.42 -20.73 8.85
CA GLU A 51 -16.15 -21.51 7.82
C GLU A 51 -15.95 -23.02 8.01
N LYS A 52 -14.70 -23.45 8.18
CA LYS A 52 -14.38 -24.87 8.43
C LYS A 52 -15.01 -25.38 9.73
N ALA A 53 -15.00 -24.56 10.79
CA ALA A 53 -15.64 -24.94 12.05
C ALA A 53 -17.16 -25.05 11.94
N MET A 54 -17.80 -24.24 11.10
CA MET A 54 -19.25 -24.24 10.87
C MET A 54 -19.75 -25.37 9.96
N MET A 55 -18.87 -26.08 9.24
CA MET A 55 -19.26 -27.19 8.36
C MET A 55 -20.03 -28.32 9.10
N ALA A 56 -19.79 -28.50 10.40
CA ALA A 56 -20.47 -29.50 11.23
C ALA A 56 -21.73 -28.99 11.90
N GLY A 57 -22.14 -27.76 11.64
CA GLY A 57 -23.26 -27.04 12.24
C GLY A 57 -22.82 -25.71 12.83
N ALA A 58 -23.50 -24.62 12.46
CA ALA A 58 -23.15 -23.27 12.88
C ALA A 58 -23.95 -22.86 14.12
N SER A 59 -23.28 -22.34 15.15
CA SER A 59 -23.96 -21.66 16.27
C SER A 59 -24.32 -20.21 15.88
N ALA A 60 -25.30 -19.62 16.59
CA ALA A 60 -25.68 -18.23 16.38
C ALA A 60 -24.54 -17.24 16.66
N GLU A 61 -23.63 -17.61 17.58
CA GLU A 61 -22.42 -16.82 17.89
C GLU A 61 -21.43 -16.84 16.74
N GLN A 62 -21.15 -18.03 16.17
CA GLN A 62 -20.27 -18.18 15.01
C GLN A 62 -20.78 -17.40 13.78
N LEU A 63 -22.09 -17.41 13.54
CA LEU A 63 -22.69 -16.64 12.45
C LEU A 63 -22.47 -15.13 12.64
N ARG A 64 -22.67 -14.61 13.85
CA ARG A 64 -22.42 -13.18 14.15
C ARG A 64 -20.93 -12.81 14.00
N GLU A 65 -20.04 -13.69 14.45
CA GLU A 65 -18.61 -13.46 14.29
C GLU A 65 -18.22 -13.44 12.81
N TYR A 66 -18.75 -14.36 12.02
CA TYR A 66 -18.52 -14.43 10.57
C TYR A 66 -19.01 -13.16 9.85
N ASP A 67 -20.20 -12.68 10.19
CA ASP A 67 -20.75 -11.44 9.64
C ASP A 67 -19.84 -10.23 9.97
N ASN A 68 -19.35 -10.15 11.21
CA ASN A 68 -18.42 -9.08 11.61
C ASN A 68 -17.09 -9.14 10.85
N LEU A 69 -16.53 -10.34 10.66
CA LEU A 69 -15.31 -10.54 9.90
C LEU A 69 -15.52 -10.20 8.42
N THR A 70 -16.64 -10.61 7.84
CA THR A 70 -17.01 -10.30 6.45
C THR A 70 -17.10 -8.80 6.23
N ASN A 71 -17.77 -8.07 7.13
CA ASN A 71 -17.87 -6.61 7.07
C ASN A 71 -16.48 -5.94 7.17
N ARG A 72 -15.62 -6.45 8.05
CA ARG A 72 -14.24 -5.95 8.17
C ARG A 72 -13.41 -6.25 6.92
N PHE A 73 -13.54 -7.43 6.35
CA PHE A 73 -12.87 -7.81 5.12
C PHE A 73 -13.30 -6.94 3.94
N GLN A 74 -14.60 -6.74 3.78
CA GLN A 74 -15.17 -5.88 2.75
C GLN A 74 -14.74 -4.41 2.93
N SER A 75 -14.92 -3.83 4.12
CA SER A 75 -14.56 -2.43 4.39
C SER A 75 -13.04 -2.17 4.28
N GLY A 76 -12.22 -3.19 4.52
CA GLY A 76 -10.78 -3.15 4.31
C GLY A 76 -10.34 -3.30 2.84
N GLY A 77 -11.28 -3.50 1.91
CA GLY A 77 -10.98 -3.70 0.48
C GLY A 77 -10.44 -5.09 0.16
N GLY A 78 -10.82 -6.10 0.94
CA GLY A 78 -10.31 -7.45 0.75
C GLY A 78 -10.71 -8.09 -0.59
N TYR A 79 -11.87 -7.72 -1.14
CA TYR A 79 -12.34 -8.23 -2.44
C TYR A 79 -11.67 -7.51 -3.62
N GLU A 80 -11.26 -6.26 -3.46
CA GLU A 80 -10.63 -5.44 -4.49
C GLU A 80 -9.11 -5.56 -4.51
N MET A 81 -8.53 -6.30 -3.57
CA MET A 81 -7.09 -6.37 -3.31
C MET A 81 -6.28 -6.73 -4.56
N ASP A 82 -6.69 -7.76 -5.31
CA ASP A 82 -5.97 -8.19 -6.52
C ASP A 82 -6.05 -7.14 -7.63
N VAL A 83 -7.20 -6.51 -7.79
CA VAL A 83 -7.41 -5.44 -8.78
C VAL A 83 -6.57 -4.21 -8.45
N GLU A 84 -6.50 -3.83 -7.17
CA GLU A 84 -5.69 -2.68 -6.73
C GLU A 84 -4.18 -2.97 -6.89
N VAL A 85 -3.73 -4.19 -6.57
CA VAL A 85 -2.34 -4.62 -6.81
C VAL A 85 -2.02 -4.50 -8.30
N ASP A 86 -2.85 -5.05 -9.18
CA ASP A 86 -2.64 -5.00 -10.63
C ASP A 86 -2.64 -3.57 -11.16
N LYS A 87 -3.57 -2.72 -10.69
CA LYS A 87 -3.65 -1.31 -11.07
C LYS A 87 -2.39 -0.53 -10.71
N ILE A 88 -1.90 -0.68 -9.48
CA ILE A 88 -0.70 0.04 -9.00
C ILE A 88 0.56 -0.52 -9.68
N CYS A 89 0.67 -1.83 -9.84
CA CYS A 89 1.78 -2.45 -10.57
C CYS A 89 1.87 -1.95 -12.01
N ASN A 90 0.75 -1.96 -12.72
CA ASN A 90 0.69 -1.46 -14.10
C ASN A 90 1.06 0.02 -14.18
N GLY A 91 0.56 0.83 -13.26
CA GLY A 91 0.86 2.26 -13.20
C GLY A 91 2.33 2.57 -12.93
N LEU A 92 2.96 1.79 -12.08
CA LEU A 92 4.38 1.95 -11.74
C LEU A 92 5.33 1.08 -12.59
N GLY A 93 4.84 0.45 -13.66
CA GLY A 93 5.66 -0.35 -14.57
C GLY A 93 6.28 -1.61 -13.93
N ILE A 94 5.62 -2.20 -12.93
CA ILE A 94 6.03 -3.46 -12.30
C ILE A 94 5.40 -4.61 -13.08
N THR A 95 6.22 -5.35 -13.84
CA THR A 95 5.69 -6.41 -14.73
C THR A 95 5.30 -7.68 -13.99
N PRO A 96 4.43 -8.54 -14.57
CA PRO A 96 4.08 -9.83 -13.97
C PRO A 96 5.29 -10.76 -13.76
N GLU A 97 6.33 -10.67 -14.61
CA GLU A 97 7.57 -11.41 -14.45
C GLU A 97 8.37 -10.90 -13.25
N GLN A 98 8.46 -9.57 -13.10
CA GLN A 98 9.14 -8.93 -11.98
C GLN A 98 8.44 -9.25 -10.64
N ARG A 99 7.11 -9.37 -10.62
CA ARG A 99 6.36 -9.75 -9.41
C ARG A 99 6.75 -11.12 -8.86
N LYS A 100 7.25 -12.03 -9.70
CA LYS A 100 7.70 -13.38 -9.32
C LYS A 100 9.16 -13.45 -8.87
N GLN A 101 9.93 -12.38 -9.07
CA GLN A 101 11.34 -12.33 -8.67
C GLN A 101 11.47 -12.15 -7.16
N GLU A 102 12.56 -12.64 -6.60
CA GLU A 102 12.93 -12.36 -5.21
C GLU A 102 13.21 -10.87 -5.04
N PHE A 103 12.59 -10.24 -4.04
CA PHE A 103 12.76 -8.82 -3.76
C PHE A 103 14.22 -8.43 -3.54
N ASP A 104 15.00 -9.30 -2.88
CA ASP A 104 16.41 -9.04 -2.60
C ASP A 104 17.29 -9.03 -3.86
N SER A 105 16.86 -9.67 -4.95
CA SER A 105 17.57 -9.69 -6.23
C SER A 105 17.40 -8.40 -7.06
N LEU A 106 16.45 -7.55 -6.71
CA LEU A 106 16.17 -6.31 -7.42
C LEU A 106 17.27 -5.27 -7.22
N SER A 107 17.47 -4.39 -8.22
CA SER A 107 18.27 -3.18 -8.09
C SER A 107 17.68 -2.20 -7.06
N GLY A 108 18.47 -1.25 -6.59
CA GLY A 108 18.02 -0.24 -5.62
C GLY A 108 16.80 0.55 -6.11
N GLY A 109 16.82 0.98 -7.39
CA GLY A 109 15.69 1.71 -7.98
C GLY A 109 14.42 0.89 -8.09
N GLU A 110 14.54 -0.40 -8.48
CA GLU A 110 13.39 -1.31 -8.52
C GLU A 110 12.81 -1.56 -7.13
N LYS A 111 13.66 -1.74 -6.11
CA LYS A 111 13.24 -1.86 -4.71
C LYS A 111 12.46 -0.64 -4.24
N THR A 112 12.94 0.56 -4.58
CA THR A 112 12.26 1.82 -4.27
C THR A 112 10.88 1.88 -4.92
N ARG A 113 10.78 1.51 -6.20
CA ARG A 113 9.52 1.46 -6.96
C ARG A 113 8.52 0.46 -6.35
N VAL A 114 8.97 -0.74 -6.00
CA VAL A 114 8.13 -1.75 -5.34
C VAL A 114 7.68 -1.28 -3.95
N ASN A 115 8.57 -0.61 -3.20
CA ASN A 115 8.20 -0.06 -1.89
C ASN A 115 7.18 1.08 -2.01
N LEU A 116 7.30 1.94 -3.04
CA LEU A 116 6.28 2.94 -3.36
C LEU A 116 4.94 2.26 -3.65
N ALA A 117 4.91 1.24 -4.51
CA ALA A 117 3.70 0.47 -4.81
C ALA A 117 3.06 -0.09 -3.54
N ARG A 118 3.85 -0.73 -2.67
CA ARG A 118 3.39 -1.26 -1.39
C ARG A 118 2.77 -0.18 -0.50
N LEU A 119 3.41 1.00 -0.42
CA LEU A 119 2.91 2.11 0.37
C LEU A 119 1.55 2.62 -0.14
N LEU A 120 1.39 2.74 -1.46
CA LEU A 120 0.12 3.17 -2.06
C LEU A 120 -1.00 2.16 -1.80
N LEU A 121 -0.67 0.86 -1.67
CA LEU A 121 -1.62 -0.21 -1.31
C LEU A 121 -2.07 -0.15 0.16
N GLU A 122 -1.31 0.48 1.06
CA GLU A 122 -1.61 0.50 2.51
C GLU A 122 -2.85 1.33 2.89
N LYS A 123 -3.45 2.08 1.97
CA LYS A 123 -4.62 2.95 2.20
C LYS A 123 -4.42 3.84 3.43
N THR A 124 -3.40 4.68 3.39
CA THR A 124 -3.06 5.62 4.46
C THR A 124 -3.91 6.88 4.39
N ASP A 125 -4.03 7.61 5.52
CA ASP A 125 -4.69 8.93 5.55
C ASP A 125 -3.72 10.06 5.16
N ILE A 126 -2.43 9.85 5.42
CA ILE A 126 -1.37 10.82 5.16
C ILE A 126 -0.23 10.10 4.44
N LEU A 127 0.17 10.60 3.27
CA LEU A 127 1.32 10.13 2.52
C LEU A 127 2.47 11.12 2.67
N LEU A 128 3.61 10.62 3.13
CA LEU A 128 4.87 11.36 3.19
C LEU A 128 5.79 10.78 2.11
N LEU A 129 6.05 11.57 1.07
CA LEU A 129 6.82 11.15 -0.10
C LEU A 129 8.13 11.94 -0.15
N ASP A 130 9.25 11.23 -0.13
CA ASP A 130 10.58 11.79 -0.26
C ASP A 130 11.13 11.38 -1.64
N GLU A 131 11.30 12.36 -2.54
CA GLU A 131 11.75 12.18 -3.93
C GLU A 131 11.03 11.03 -4.66
N PRO A 132 9.67 11.02 -4.73
CA PRO A 132 8.91 9.86 -5.21
C PRO A 132 9.09 9.58 -6.70
N THR A 133 9.55 10.57 -7.48
CA THR A 133 9.78 10.44 -8.93
C THR A 133 11.12 9.79 -9.26
N ASN A 134 12.03 9.69 -8.30
CA ASN A 134 13.31 9.04 -8.51
C ASN A 134 13.14 7.58 -8.93
N HIS A 135 13.86 7.16 -9.95
CA HIS A 135 13.82 5.82 -10.54
C HIS A 135 12.48 5.42 -11.22
N LEU A 136 11.60 6.38 -11.47
CA LEU A 136 10.40 6.20 -12.29
C LEU A 136 10.68 6.66 -13.73
N ASP A 137 10.09 5.96 -14.69
CA ASP A 137 10.00 6.45 -16.06
C ASP A 137 8.84 7.48 -16.19
N LEU A 138 8.78 8.18 -17.31
CA LEU A 138 7.81 9.25 -17.53
C LEU A 138 6.37 8.77 -17.36
N ASN A 139 6.04 7.59 -17.87
CA ASN A 139 4.67 7.05 -17.77
C ASN A 139 4.29 6.76 -16.31
N SER A 140 5.23 6.25 -15.51
CA SER A 140 5.03 5.99 -14.09
C SER A 140 4.92 7.28 -13.28
N VAL A 141 5.63 8.35 -13.66
CA VAL A 141 5.48 9.68 -13.06
C VAL A 141 4.10 10.25 -13.34
N GLU A 142 3.66 10.29 -14.60
CA GLU A 142 2.34 10.77 -15.00
C GLU A 142 1.22 9.98 -14.29
N TRP A 143 1.38 8.67 -14.17
CA TRP A 143 0.44 7.85 -13.43
C TRP A 143 0.39 8.20 -11.94
N LEU A 144 1.57 8.42 -11.31
CA LEU A 144 1.67 8.81 -9.90
C LEU A 144 1.02 10.17 -9.64
N GLU A 145 1.24 11.14 -10.52
CA GLU A 145 0.56 12.45 -10.49
C GLU A 145 -0.96 12.27 -10.49
N GLY A 146 -1.49 11.47 -11.43
CA GLY A 146 -2.92 11.16 -11.49
C GLY A 146 -3.43 10.47 -10.22
N TYR A 147 -2.65 9.57 -9.64
CA TYR A 147 -2.98 8.91 -8.38
C TYR A 147 -3.06 9.92 -7.23
N ILE A 148 -2.04 10.78 -7.07
CA ILE A 148 -1.98 11.80 -6.01
C ILE A 148 -3.16 12.78 -6.13
N ASN A 149 -3.47 13.24 -7.33
CA ASN A 149 -4.59 14.17 -7.58
C ASN A 149 -5.97 13.58 -7.25
N THR A 150 -6.09 12.25 -7.22
CA THR A 150 -7.32 11.54 -6.82
C THR A 150 -7.29 11.03 -5.38
N PHE A 151 -6.16 11.17 -4.70
CA PHE A 151 -5.99 10.70 -3.33
C PHE A 151 -6.84 11.53 -2.36
N LYS A 152 -7.61 10.86 -1.50
CA LYS A 152 -8.55 11.54 -0.58
C LYS A 152 -7.93 11.97 0.75
N GLY A 153 -6.67 11.67 0.97
CA GLY A 153 -5.93 12.03 2.17
C GLY A 153 -5.06 13.28 1.97
N THR A 154 -4.12 13.46 2.87
CA THR A 154 -3.11 14.52 2.79
C THR A 154 -1.83 13.95 2.19
N VAL A 155 -1.24 14.64 1.23
CA VAL A 155 0.08 14.30 0.69
C VAL A 155 1.06 15.40 1.08
N LEU A 156 2.18 15.03 1.65
CA LEU A 156 3.34 15.89 1.86
C LEU A 156 4.49 15.30 1.06
N ALA A 157 4.95 16.01 0.05
CA ALA A 157 6.03 15.56 -0.82
C ALA A 157 7.22 16.52 -0.78
N ILE A 158 8.42 15.94 -0.77
CA ILE A 158 9.67 16.62 -1.05
C ILE A 158 10.11 16.16 -2.42
N SER A 159 10.36 17.09 -3.35
CA SER A 159 10.87 16.76 -4.68
C SER A 159 11.70 17.90 -5.23
N HIS A 160 12.71 17.55 -6.02
CA HIS A 160 13.46 18.48 -6.85
C HIS A 160 12.87 18.62 -8.26
N ASP A 161 11.92 17.78 -8.61
CA ASP A 161 11.20 17.83 -9.88
C ASP A 161 10.11 18.91 -9.85
N ARG A 162 10.40 20.06 -10.47
CA ARG A 162 9.47 21.19 -10.50
C ARG A 162 8.19 20.87 -11.26
N TYR A 163 8.30 20.08 -12.33
CA TYR A 163 7.12 19.71 -13.12
C TYR A 163 6.16 18.86 -12.27
N PHE A 164 6.68 17.87 -11.56
CA PHE A 164 5.89 17.06 -10.63
C PHE A 164 5.22 17.92 -9.55
N ILE A 165 5.97 18.85 -8.92
CA ILE A 165 5.42 19.75 -7.90
C ILE A 165 4.27 20.58 -8.47
N ASP A 166 4.46 21.17 -9.67
CA ASP A 166 3.45 22.02 -10.32
C ASP A 166 2.16 21.23 -10.68
N GLN A 167 2.25 19.91 -10.90
CA GLN A 167 1.11 19.05 -11.21
C GLN A 167 0.33 18.57 -9.98
N VAL A 168 0.98 18.43 -8.82
CA VAL A 168 0.37 17.76 -7.65
C VAL A 168 0.19 18.67 -6.44
N ALA A 169 0.87 19.82 -6.37
CA ALA A 169 0.88 20.65 -5.17
C ALA A 169 -0.26 21.69 -5.17
N ASP A 170 -1.11 21.63 -4.15
CA ASP A 170 -2.05 22.71 -3.84
C ASP A 170 -1.34 23.89 -3.13
N ARG A 171 -0.25 23.58 -2.43
CA ARG A 171 0.53 24.55 -1.66
C ARG A 171 2.00 24.15 -1.59
N VAL A 172 2.89 25.11 -1.82
CA VAL A 172 4.34 24.97 -1.64
C VAL A 172 4.77 25.73 -0.37
N ILE A 173 5.68 25.15 0.40
CA ILE A 173 6.20 25.71 1.66
C ILE A 173 7.69 25.97 1.54
#